data_db9418f3678c485195978f97f73a081b
#
_entry.id   db9418f3678c485195978f97f73a081b
#
_cell.length_a   1.000
_cell.length_b   1.000
_cell.length_c   1.000
_cell.angle_alpha   90.00
_cell.angle_beta   90.00
_cell.angle_gamma   90.00
#
_symmetry.space_group_name_H-M   'P 1'
#
loop_
_entity.id
_entity.type
_entity.pdbx_description
1 polymer ?
#
loop_
_entity_poly.entity_id
_entity_poly.type
_entity_poly.pdbx_seq_one_letter_code
_entity_poly.pdbx_strand_id
1 'polypeptide(L)'
;MAVAVIEQLRKQLREKFPQAHVAPSIAAEDPAPDQPFDPAFFPPGAISEVVGSGLSLLVAGLLGEPREVAPLPDFILVDGGDQFDPASFTPEACSRLVWVRCGTAVEMLKATDLLVRDANIPFILLDTCGIGRRELSGIPASAWWRLKLAAATGNCRLVVMSPMPQVPCAAVRVALNGRLGLEDFEIPRRELVARLRVVPERMKRVN
;
A
#
# COMPACT_ATOMS: atom_id res chain seq x y z
N MET A 1 2.18 31.18 -29.63
CA MET A 1 3.08 30.21 -30.30
C MET A 1 3.30 28.92 -29.46
N ALA A 2 3.49 28.97 -28.14
CA ALA A 2 3.76 27.78 -27.33
C ALA A 2 2.61 26.74 -27.29
N VAL A 3 1.35 27.18 -27.28
CA VAL A 3 0.18 26.28 -27.21
C VAL A 3 0.04 25.40 -28.46
N ALA A 4 0.27 25.99 -29.66
CA ALA A 4 0.20 25.22 -30.90
C ALA A 4 1.28 24.13 -31.02
N VAL A 5 2.47 24.38 -30.48
CA VAL A 5 3.58 23.41 -30.46
C VAL A 5 3.24 22.24 -29.53
N ILE A 6 2.64 22.51 -28.36
CA ILE A 6 2.23 21.48 -27.40
C ILE A 6 1.12 20.60 -27.99
N GLU A 7 0.15 21.17 -28.69
CA GLU A 7 -0.92 20.40 -29.34
C GLU A 7 -0.37 19.50 -30.46
N GLN A 8 0.56 20.04 -31.25
CA GLN A 8 1.20 19.27 -32.30
C GLN A 8 2.03 18.11 -31.74
N LEU A 9 2.75 18.33 -30.64
CA LEU A 9 3.50 17.28 -29.96
C LEU A 9 2.57 16.19 -29.39
N ARG A 10 1.45 16.59 -28.77
CA ARG A 10 0.43 15.66 -28.27
C ARG A 10 -0.17 14.81 -29.41
N LYS A 11 -0.42 15.42 -30.55
CA LYS A 11 -0.92 14.72 -31.75
C LYS A 11 0.09 13.67 -32.23
N GLN A 12 1.36 14.05 -32.37
CA GLN A 12 2.44 13.14 -32.78
C GLN A 12 2.65 11.98 -31.79
N LEU A 13 2.53 12.24 -30.48
CA LEU A 13 2.62 11.21 -29.46
C LEU A 13 1.45 10.22 -29.54
N ARG A 14 0.22 10.70 -29.80
CA ARG A 14 -0.94 9.83 -30.00
C ARG A 14 -0.80 8.93 -31.25
N GLU A 15 -0.25 9.49 -32.32
CA GLU A 15 -0.03 8.75 -33.58
C GLU A 15 1.07 7.69 -33.44
N LYS A 16 2.18 8.03 -32.75
CA LYS A 16 3.30 7.09 -32.56
C LYS A 16 3.08 6.05 -31.47
N PHE A 17 2.30 6.39 -30.45
CA PHE A 17 2.05 5.52 -29.29
C PHE A 17 0.56 5.44 -28.95
N PRO A 18 -0.28 4.90 -29.86
CA PRO A 18 -1.73 4.84 -29.65
C PRO A 18 -2.12 4.10 -28.37
N GLN A 19 -1.35 3.09 -27.98
CA GLN A 19 -1.61 2.32 -26.76
C GLN A 19 -1.28 3.08 -25.46
N ALA A 20 -0.41 4.10 -25.50
CA ALA A 20 -0.08 4.88 -24.31
C ALA A 20 -1.22 5.86 -23.90
N HIS A 21 -2.16 6.08 -24.80
CA HIS A 21 -3.29 7.02 -24.61
C HIS A 21 -4.66 6.32 -24.49
N VAL A 22 -4.71 5.01 -24.64
CA VAL A 22 -5.90 4.25 -24.27
C VAL A 22 -5.91 4.24 -22.75
N ALA A 23 -6.69 5.12 -22.15
CA ALA A 23 -7.07 4.96 -20.76
C ALA A 23 -7.66 3.55 -20.65
N PRO A 24 -7.11 2.68 -19.79
CA PRO A 24 -7.74 1.38 -19.59
C PRO A 24 -9.16 1.65 -19.10
N SER A 25 -10.13 1.38 -19.94
CA SER A 25 -11.52 1.23 -19.53
C SER A 25 -11.58 -0.04 -18.72
N ILE A 26 -11.19 0.06 -17.47
CA ILE A 26 -11.57 -0.92 -16.48
C ILE A 26 -12.97 -0.48 -16.08
N ALA A 27 -13.98 -1.18 -16.55
CA ALA A 27 -15.17 -1.34 -15.74
C ALA A 27 -14.61 -1.96 -14.44
N ALA A 28 -14.35 -1.12 -13.45
CA ALA A 28 -14.19 -1.57 -12.09
C ALA A 28 -15.55 -2.21 -11.79
N GLU A 29 -15.61 -3.53 -11.76
CA GLU A 29 -16.61 -4.18 -10.93
C GLU A 29 -16.31 -3.59 -9.56
N ASP A 30 -17.26 -2.81 -9.03
CA ASP A 30 -17.17 -2.28 -7.67
C ASP A 30 -16.82 -3.46 -6.77
N PRO A 31 -15.70 -3.44 -6.04
CA PRO A 31 -15.40 -4.51 -5.11
C PRO A 31 -16.61 -4.61 -4.20
N ALA A 32 -17.17 -5.81 -4.10
CA ALA A 32 -18.37 -6.05 -3.30
C ALA A 32 -18.18 -5.36 -1.95
N PRO A 33 -19.12 -4.49 -1.51
CA PRO A 33 -18.91 -3.56 -0.41
C PRO A 33 -18.60 -4.21 0.95
N ASP A 34 -18.61 -5.52 1.03
CA ASP A 34 -18.50 -6.31 2.26
C ASP A 34 -17.28 -7.24 2.33
N GLN A 35 -16.31 -7.14 1.41
CA GLN A 35 -15.14 -8.00 1.52
C GLN A 35 -14.16 -7.44 2.55
N PRO A 36 -13.74 -8.25 3.55
CA PRO A 36 -12.66 -7.91 4.43
C PRO A 36 -11.39 -7.69 3.61
N PHE A 37 -10.53 -6.79 4.07
CA PHE A 37 -9.24 -6.57 3.45
C PHE A 37 -8.49 -7.90 3.31
N ASP A 38 -8.17 -8.28 2.08
CA ASP A 38 -7.36 -9.45 1.75
C ASP A 38 -6.05 -8.99 1.09
N PRO A 39 -4.87 -9.40 1.60
CA PRO A 39 -3.59 -9.15 0.95
C PRO A 39 -3.53 -9.63 -0.51
N ALA A 40 -4.32 -10.64 -0.87
CA ALA A 40 -4.42 -11.14 -2.24
C ALA A 40 -4.97 -10.11 -3.23
N PHE A 41 -5.64 -9.07 -2.76
CA PHE A 41 -6.09 -7.94 -3.58
C PHE A 41 -4.93 -7.21 -4.25
N PHE A 42 -3.77 -7.17 -3.63
CA PHE A 42 -2.59 -6.50 -4.18
C PHE A 42 -1.77 -7.47 -5.05
N PRO A 43 -1.43 -7.09 -6.28
CA PRO A 43 -0.72 -7.99 -7.19
C PRO A 43 0.71 -8.26 -6.70
N PRO A 44 1.21 -9.51 -6.84
CA PRO A 44 2.61 -9.82 -6.60
C PRO A 44 3.50 -9.09 -7.61
N GLY A 45 4.75 -8.85 -7.25
CA GLY A 45 5.70 -8.14 -8.09
C GLY A 45 5.37 -6.66 -8.32
N ALA A 46 4.58 -6.05 -7.44
CA ALA A 46 4.13 -4.68 -7.60
C ALA A 46 4.21 -3.87 -6.31
N ILE A 47 4.28 -2.55 -6.48
CA ILE A 47 4.06 -1.60 -5.41
C ILE A 47 2.61 -1.11 -5.49
N SER A 48 1.91 -1.20 -4.37
CA SER A 48 0.53 -0.73 -4.19
C SER A 48 0.46 0.27 -3.05
N GLU A 49 -0.62 1.03 -2.96
CA GLU A 49 -0.77 2.06 -1.95
C GLU A 49 -2.17 2.04 -1.34
N VAL A 50 -2.23 2.06 -0.02
CA VAL A 50 -3.46 2.25 0.76
C VAL A 50 -3.41 3.62 1.41
N VAL A 51 -4.39 4.46 1.11
CA VAL A 51 -4.42 5.86 1.54
C VAL A 51 -5.64 6.10 2.42
N GLY A 52 -5.46 6.86 3.48
CA GLY A 52 -6.60 7.32 4.28
C GLY A 52 -6.42 7.22 5.78
N SER A 53 -7.53 7.01 6.49
CA SER A 53 -7.59 6.85 7.94
C SER A 53 -7.90 5.41 8.34
N GLY A 54 -7.53 5.03 9.57
CA GLY A 54 -7.76 3.67 10.07
C GLY A 54 -6.73 2.63 9.59
N LEU A 55 -5.57 3.08 9.10
CA LEU A 55 -4.51 2.21 8.60
C LEU A 55 -3.97 1.22 9.66
N SER A 56 -3.98 1.60 10.94
CA SER A 56 -3.66 0.70 12.06
C SER A 56 -4.62 -0.50 12.17
N LEU A 57 -5.89 -0.31 11.81
CA LEU A 57 -6.86 -1.40 11.75
C LEU A 57 -6.57 -2.38 10.62
N LEU A 58 -5.93 -1.92 9.53
CA LEU A 58 -5.47 -2.80 8.46
C LEU A 58 -4.40 -3.76 8.98
N VAL A 59 -3.41 -3.25 9.72
CA VAL A 59 -2.41 -4.10 10.41
C VAL A 59 -3.12 -5.07 11.37
N ALA A 60 -4.09 -4.59 12.13
CA ALA A 60 -4.88 -5.42 13.03
C ALA A 60 -5.65 -6.52 12.28
N GLY A 61 -6.17 -6.23 11.09
CA GLY A 61 -6.83 -7.21 10.23
C GLY A 61 -5.88 -8.30 9.72
N LEU A 62 -4.64 -7.93 9.39
CA LEU A 62 -3.60 -8.86 8.97
C LEU A 62 -3.11 -9.76 10.10
N LEU A 63 -3.01 -9.22 11.32
CA LEU A 63 -2.59 -9.94 12.53
C LEU A 63 -3.75 -10.65 13.23
N GLY A 64 -5.00 -10.42 12.80
CA GLY A 64 -6.18 -11.01 13.39
C GLY A 64 -6.09 -12.54 13.51
N GLU A 65 -7.02 -13.12 14.28
CA GLU A 65 -7.03 -14.56 14.55
C GLU A 65 -7.02 -15.37 13.25
N PRO A 66 -6.25 -16.47 13.20
CA PRO A 66 -6.23 -17.37 12.05
C PRO A 66 -7.65 -17.84 11.73
N ARG A 67 -8.10 -17.63 10.53
CA ARG A 67 -9.33 -18.27 10.05
C ARG A 67 -9.06 -19.76 9.87
N GLU A 68 -10.03 -20.60 10.22
CA GLU A 68 -9.91 -22.06 10.09
C GLU A 68 -9.55 -22.55 8.69
N VAL A 69 -9.70 -21.72 7.67
CA VAL A 69 -9.63 -22.09 6.24
C VAL A 69 -8.31 -21.72 5.55
N ALA A 70 -7.56 -20.75 6.04
CA ALA A 70 -6.24 -20.41 5.48
C ALA A 70 -5.36 -19.71 6.51
N PRO A 71 -4.11 -20.15 6.70
CA PRO A 71 -3.15 -19.40 7.48
C PRO A 71 -2.92 -18.05 6.80
N LEU A 72 -2.93 -16.98 7.59
CA LEU A 72 -2.52 -15.67 7.07
C LEU A 72 -1.04 -15.77 6.67
N PRO A 73 -0.64 -15.21 5.54
CA PRO A 73 0.76 -15.21 5.13
C PRO A 73 1.60 -14.42 6.13
N ASP A 74 2.82 -14.89 6.41
CA ASP A 74 3.81 -14.12 7.14
C ASP A 74 4.17 -12.87 6.34
N PHE A 75 4.38 -11.78 7.02
CA PHE A 75 4.71 -10.52 6.39
C PHE A 75 5.71 -9.69 7.21
N ILE A 76 6.33 -8.74 6.55
CA ILE A 76 7.18 -7.73 7.19
C ILE A 76 6.39 -6.44 7.33
N LEU A 77 6.42 -5.82 8.51
CA LEU A 77 6.01 -4.46 8.72
C LEU A 77 7.27 -3.58 8.84
N VAL A 78 7.48 -2.70 7.88
CA VAL A 78 8.46 -1.61 7.99
C VAL A 78 7.71 -0.41 8.56
N ASP A 79 7.95 -0.14 9.83
CA ASP A 79 7.29 0.92 10.59
C ASP A 79 8.14 2.18 10.55
N GLY A 80 7.77 3.12 9.70
CA GLY A 80 8.56 4.32 9.44
C GLY A 80 8.52 5.34 10.55
N GLY A 81 7.51 5.30 11.43
CA GLY A 81 7.32 6.27 12.49
C GLY A 81 7.21 5.67 13.88
N ASP A 82 7.58 4.39 14.04
CA ASP A 82 7.50 3.66 15.30
C ASP A 82 6.09 3.72 15.94
N GLN A 83 5.07 3.51 15.09
CA GLN A 83 3.65 3.62 15.49
C GLN A 83 3.02 2.29 15.88
N PHE A 84 3.65 1.17 15.54
CA PHE A 84 3.14 -0.15 15.87
C PHE A 84 3.36 -0.46 17.35
N ASP A 85 2.28 -0.83 18.04
CA ASP A 85 2.33 -1.26 19.43
C ASP A 85 2.07 -2.78 19.51
N PRO A 86 3.11 -3.61 19.72
CA PRO A 86 2.97 -5.04 19.83
C PRO A 86 2.17 -5.46 21.08
N ALA A 87 2.12 -4.63 22.15
CA ALA A 87 1.35 -4.93 23.35
C ALA A 87 -0.17 -4.94 23.10
N SER A 88 -0.59 -4.37 21.97
CA SER A 88 -1.98 -4.42 21.49
C SER A 88 -2.39 -5.75 20.87
N PHE A 89 -1.49 -6.72 20.72
CA PHE A 89 -1.71 -8.01 20.05
C PHE A 89 -1.26 -9.18 20.88
N THR A 90 -1.73 -10.39 20.54
CA THR A 90 -1.27 -11.59 21.23
C THR A 90 0.15 -11.98 20.77
N PRO A 91 0.94 -12.69 21.60
CA PRO A 91 2.27 -13.17 21.21
C PRO A 91 2.22 -14.03 19.93
N GLU A 92 1.17 -14.84 19.76
CA GLU A 92 0.98 -15.70 18.59
C GLU A 92 0.77 -14.88 17.31
N ALA A 93 -0.01 -13.79 17.39
CA ALA A 93 -0.20 -12.87 16.27
C ALA A 93 1.14 -12.19 15.91
N CYS A 94 1.88 -11.70 16.91
CA CYS A 94 3.17 -11.05 16.71
C CYS A 94 4.25 -12.03 16.19
N SER A 95 4.18 -13.32 16.47
CA SER A 95 5.16 -14.30 15.97
C SER A 95 5.13 -14.47 14.46
N ARG A 96 4.06 -14.02 13.80
CA ARG A 96 3.88 -14.05 12.33
C ARG A 96 4.35 -12.78 11.63
N LEU A 97 4.83 -11.81 12.40
CA LEU A 97 5.27 -10.51 11.93
C LEU A 97 6.77 -10.35 12.12
N VAL A 98 7.48 -9.93 11.09
CA VAL A 98 8.81 -9.33 11.22
C VAL A 98 8.62 -7.81 11.30
N TRP A 99 8.85 -7.24 12.47
CA TRP A 99 8.71 -5.82 12.70
C TRP A 99 10.05 -5.10 12.58
N VAL A 100 10.16 -4.17 11.64
CA VAL A 100 11.35 -3.37 11.37
C VAL A 100 11.05 -1.92 11.73
N ARG A 101 11.62 -1.44 12.82
CA ARG A 101 11.43 -0.08 13.36
C ARG A 101 12.36 0.89 12.67
N CYS A 102 11.83 2.01 12.21
CA CYS A 102 12.58 3.08 11.58
C CYS A 102 12.17 4.42 12.17
N GLY A 103 13.14 5.32 12.40
CA GLY A 103 12.88 6.65 12.95
C GLY A 103 12.84 7.75 11.89
N THR A 104 13.21 7.45 10.65
CA THR A 104 13.29 8.43 9.55
C THR A 104 12.86 7.82 8.22
N ALA A 105 12.42 8.66 7.27
CA ALA A 105 12.09 8.21 5.92
C ALA A 105 13.29 7.60 5.18
N VAL A 106 14.50 8.04 5.49
CA VAL A 106 15.73 7.49 4.87
C VAL A 106 15.99 6.07 5.36
N GLU A 107 15.87 5.80 6.65
CA GLU A 107 16.00 4.46 7.22
C GLU A 107 14.92 3.53 6.68
N MET A 108 13.68 3.99 6.69
CA MET A 108 12.51 3.29 6.17
C MET A 108 12.72 2.86 4.70
N LEU A 109 13.16 3.77 3.83
CA LEU A 109 13.41 3.47 2.42
C LEU A 109 14.58 2.49 2.23
N LYS A 110 15.66 2.63 3.03
CA LYS A 110 16.80 1.70 2.98
C LYS A 110 16.41 0.30 3.44
N ALA A 111 15.71 0.19 4.57
CA ALA A 111 15.22 -1.09 5.07
C ALA A 111 14.30 -1.76 4.04
N THR A 112 13.33 -1.01 3.50
CA THR A 112 12.42 -1.52 2.47
C THR A 112 13.16 -1.99 1.22
N ASP A 113 14.15 -1.23 0.72
CA ASP A 113 14.94 -1.62 -0.48
C ASP A 113 15.70 -2.92 -0.26
N LEU A 114 16.28 -3.12 0.93
CA LEU A 114 16.97 -4.36 1.29
C LEU A 114 16.01 -5.55 1.34
N LEU A 115 14.90 -5.39 2.05
CA LEU A 115 13.93 -6.46 2.27
C LEU A 115 13.22 -6.90 0.98
N VAL A 116 12.85 -5.94 0.13
CA VAL A 116 12.23 -6.25 -1.18
C VAL A 116 13.19 -7.02 -2.09
N ARG A 117 14.51 -6.73 -2.03
CA ARG A 117 15.54 -7.44 -2.81
C ARG A 117 15.87 -8.82 -2.28
N ASP A 118 15.72 -9.03 -0.98
CA ASP A 118 15.96 -10.34 -0.35
C ASP A 118 14.97 -11.40 -0.84
N ALA A 119 13.75 -10.99 -1.19
CA ALA A 119 12.70 -11.81 -1.80
C ALA A 119 12.27 -13.06 -1.01
N ASN A 120 12.75 -13.25 0.22
CA ASN A 120 12.39 -14.40 1.06
C ASN A 120 10.98 -14.27 1.64
N ILE A 121 10.49 -13.05 1.81
CA ILE A 121 9.14 -12.79 2.33
C ILE A 121 8.31 -12.11 1.23
N PRO A 122 7.22 -12.74 0.80
CA PRO A 122 6.46 -12.31 -0.38
C PRO A 122 5.58 -11.07 -0.15
N PHE A 123 5.40 -10.66 1.12
CA PHE A 123 4.54 -9.53 1.47
C PHE A 123 5.23 -8.59 2.44
N ILE A 124 5.34 -7.31 2.05
CA ILE A 124 5.93 -6.23 2.84
C ILE A 124 4.91 -5.11 2.94
N LEU A 125 4.61 -4.72 4.17
CA LEU A 125 3.78 -3.57 4.50
C LEU A 125 4.69 -2.45 4.96
N LEU A 126 4.66 -1.32 4.25
CA LEU A 126 5.44 -0.13 4.56
C LEU A 126 4.53 0.92 5.17
N ASP A 127 4.66 1.16 6.46
CA ASP A 127 3.88 2.19 7.16
C ASP A 127 4.63 3.54 7.17
N THR A 128 4.03 4.53 6.56
CA THR A 128 4.55 5.91 6.52
C THR A 128 3.78 6.86 7.43
N CYS A 129 2.79 6.38 8.20
CA CYS A 129 1.86 7.25 8.93
C CYS A 129 2.52 8.08 10.02
N GLY A 130 3.59 7.56 10.66
CA GLY A 130 4.35 8.26 11.69
C GLY A 130 5.40 9.25 11.14
N ILE A 131 5.67 9.23 9.84
CA ILE A 131 6.65 10.12 9.21
C ILE A 131 6.03 11.50 8.97
N GLY A 132 6.79 12.55 9.30
CA GLY A 132 6.33 13.92 9.08
C GLY A 132 6.06 14.24 7.62
N ARG A 133 4.98 14.99 7.35
CA ARG A 133 4.54 15.32 5.98
C ARG A 133 5.64 15.94 5.13
N ARG A 134 6.48 16.82 5.71
CA ARG A 134 7.60 17.47 5.00
C ARG A 134 8.64 16.44 4.56
N GLU A 135 8.94 15.49 5.40
CA GLU A 135 9.90 14.43 5.14
C GLU A 135 9.37 13.47 4.06
N LEU A 136 8.12 13.06 4.15
CA LEU A 136 7.45 12.26 3.11
C LEU A 136 7.44 12.96 1.76
N SER A 137 7.11 14.26 1.73
CA SER A 137 7.11 15.05 0.50
C SER A 137 8.51 15.21 -0.11
N GLY A 138 9.56 15.06 0.70
CA GLY A 138 10.96 15.08 0.28
C GLY A 138 11.43 13.78 -0.38
N ILE A 139 10.66 12.69 -0.31
CA ILE A 139 11.02 11.43 -0.96
C ILE A 139 10.97 11.60 -2.49
N PRO A 140 12.10 11.45 -3.21
CA PRO A 140 12.13 11.63 -4.64
C PRO A 140 11.35 10.51 -5.35
N ALA A 141 10.68 10.85 -6.46
CA ALA A 141 9.93 9.88 -7.25
C ALA A 141 10.80 8.69 -7.69
N SER A 142 12.09 8.90 -7.93
CA SER A 142 13.04 7.85 -8.29
C SER A 142 13.20 6.76 -7.22
N ALA A 143 13.02 7.09 -5.93
CA ALA A 143 13.05 6.10 -4.86
C ALA A 143 11.88 5.11 -4.99
N TRP A 144 10.68 5.61 -5.26
CA TRP A 144 9.50 4.77 -5.50
C TRP A 144 9.62 3.89 -6.75
N TRP A 145 10.20 4.44 -7.82
CA TRP A 145 10.45 3.66 -9.03
C TRP A 145 11.48 2.55 -8.82
N ARG A 146 12.52 2.81 -8.01
CA ARG A 146 13.50 1.79 -7.62
C ARG A 146 12.86 0.66 -6.83
N LEU A 147 12.02 0.99 -5.83
CA LEU A 147 11.28 -0.01 -5.05
C LEU A 147 10.31 -0.81 -5.92
N LYS A 148 9.62 -0.16 -6.87
CA LYS A 148 8.76 -0.85 -7.85
C LYS A 148 9.55 -1.89 -8.66
N LEU A 149 10.72 -1.52 -9.16
CA LEU A 149 11.56 -2.42 -9.94
C LEU A 149 12.05 -3.60 -9.09
N ALA A 150 12.48 -3.32 -7.86
CA ALA A 150 12.89 -4.35 -6.92
C ALA A 150 11.74 -5.33 -6.60
N ALA A 151 10.53 -4.80 -6.33
CA ALA A 151 9.34 -5.60 -6.08
C ALA A 151 9.01 -6.53 -7.27
N ALA A 152 9.10 -6.01 -8.51
CA ALA A 152 8.89 -6.81 -9.71
C ALA A 152 9.91 -7.93 -9.86
N THR A 153 11.19 -7.66 -9.58
CA THR A 153 12.27 -8.66 -9.66
C THR A 153 12.11 -9.75 -8.58
N GLY A 154 11.78 -9.37 -7.35
CA GLY A 154 11.61 -10.28 -6.22
C GLY A 154 10.22 -10.91 -6.12
N ASN A 155 9.32 -10.63 -7.07
CA ASN A 155 7.90 -11.04 -7.02
C ASN A 155 7.23 -10.71 -5.68
N CYS A 156 7.67 -9.64 -5.00
CA CYS A 156 7.20 -9.22 -3.70
C CYS A 156 5.96 -8.31 -3.83
N ARG A 157 4.98 -8.48 -2.97
CA ARG A 157 3.88 -7.51 -2.77
C ARG A 157 4.35 -6.43 -1.82
N LEU A 158 4.62 -5.24 -2.33
CA LEU A 158 4.95 -4.08 -1.51
C LEU A 158 3.71 -3.18 -1.39
N VAL A 159 3.14 -3.10 -0.20
CA VAL A 159 1.97 -2.26 0.09
C VAL A 159 2.40 -1.11 0.98
N VAL A 160 2.22 0.10 0.49
CA VAL A 160 2.53 1.34 1.22
C VAL A 160 1.26 1.87 1.88
N MET A 161 1.28 2.02 3.18
CA MET A 161 0.24 2.72 3.94
C MET A 161 0.66 4.18 4.11
N SER A 162 -0.21 5.11 3.72
CA SER A 162 0.07 6.53 3.82
C SER A 162 -1.19 7.37 4.11
N PRO A 163 -1.06 8.47 4.88
CA PRO A 163 -2.21 9.34 5.15
C PRO A 163 -2.68 10.12 3.91
N MET A 164 -1.85 10.19 2.87
CA MET A 164 -2.13 10.85 1.60
C MET A 164 -1.35 10.19 0.45
N PRO A 165 -1.78 10.34 -0.81
CA PRO A 165 -1.09 9.75 -1.95
C PRO A 165 0.40 10.15 -2.02
N GLN A 166 1.31 9.18 -1.99
CA GLN A 166 2.76 9.36 -2.01
C GLN A 166 3.44 8.62 -3.17
N VAL A 167 2.88 7.48 -3.60
CA VAL A 167 3.52 6.56 -4.55
C VAL A 167 3.05 6.85 -5.98
N PRO A 168 3.84 7.56 -6.81
CA PRO A 168 3.41 7.93 -8.17
C PRO A 168 3.32 6.74 -9.12
N CYS A 169 4.05 5.66 -8.82
CA CYS A 169 4.13 4.45 -9.64
C CYS A 169 3.29 3.28 -9.10
N ALA A 170 2.41 3.51 -8.13
CA ALA A 170 1.54 2.46 -7.60
C ALA A 170 0.74 1.78 -8.72
N ALA A 171 0.73 0.45 -8.73
CA ALA A 171 -0.08 -0.36 -9.62
C ALA A 171 -1.56 -0.30 -9.20
N VAL A 172 -1.79 -0.43 -7.90
CA VAL A 172 -3.09 -0.30 -7.28
C VAL A 172 -3.01 0.79 -6.21
N ARG A 173 -3.99 1.68 -6.18
CA ARG A 173 -4.22 2.60 -5.06
C ARG A 173 -5.65 2.46 -4.60
N VAL A 174 -5.82 2.30 -3.31
CA VAL A 174 -7.14 2.25 -2.67
C VAL A 174 -7.22 3.30 -1.58
N ALA A 175 -8.39 3.91 -1.45
CA ALA A 175 -8.72 4.72 -0.30
C ALA A 175 -9.32 3.82 0.79
N LEU A 176 -8.84 3.97 2.01
CA LEU A 176 -9.40 3.33 3.19
C LEU A 176 -10.26 4.33 3.94
N ASN A 177 -11.55 4.08 4.01
CA ASN A 177 -12.50 4.88 4.77
C ASN A 177 -12.73 4.24 6.14
N GLY A 178 -11.86 4.57 7.10
CA GLY A 178 -11.99 4.14 8.49
C GLY A 178 -12.03 5.35 9.42
N ARG A 179 -13.03 6.24 9.22
CA ARG A 179 -13.25 7.31 10.21
C ARG A 179 -13.78 6.70 11.49
N LEU A 180 -12.97 6.78 12.54
CA LEU A 180 -13.35 6.35 13.88
C LEU A 180 -13.80 7.58 14.67
N GLY A 181 -14.98 7.51 15.27
CA GLY A 181 -15.48 8.46 16.25
C GLY A 181 -15.12 8.04 17.68
N LEU A 182 -15.43 8.88 18.65
CA LEU A 182 -15.22 8.54 20.07
C LEU A 182 -16.06 7.32 20.50
N GLU A 183 -17.21 7.15 19.91
CA GLU A 183 -18.13 6.02 20.14
C GLU A 183 -17.52 4.67 19.69
N ASP A 184 -16.59 4.69 18.76
CA ASP A 184 -15.96 3.47 18.25
C ASP A 184 -14.92 2.87 19.21
N PHE A 185 -14.45 3.63 20.21
CA PHE A 185 -13.49 3.11 21.19
C PHE A 185 -14.06 2.02 22.10
N GLU A 186 -15.39 1.92 22.21
CA GLU A 186 -16.06 0.87 22.97
C GLU A 186 -16.31 -0.39 22.14
N ILE A 187 -16.06 -0.33 20.82
CA ILE A 187 -16.31 -1.43 19.91
C ILE A 187 -15.10 -2.37 19.84
N PRO A 188 -15.30 -3.68 19.93
CA PRO A 188 -14.21 -4.64 19.76
C PRO A 188 -13.47 -4.44 18.44
N ARG A 189 -12.13 -4.47 18.47
CA ARG A 189 -11.27 -4.24 17.31
C ARG A 189 -11.66 -5.08 16.08
N ARG A 190 -12.03 -6.36 16.27
CA ARG A 190 -12.49 -7.25 15.20
C ARG A 190 -13.70 -6.71 14.43
N GLU A 191 -14.60 -6.03 15.14
CA GLU A 191 -15.77 -5.43 14.51
C GLU A 191 -15.40 -4.15 13.75
N LEU A 192 -14.45 -3.36 14.27
CA LEU A 192 -13.92 -2.20 13.57
C LEU A 192 -13.19 -2.61 12.29
N VAL A 193 -12.39 -3.67 12.33
CA VAL A 193 -11.74 -4.24 11.14
C VAL A 193 -12.79 -4.67 10.10
N ALA A 194 -13.88 -5.32 10.53
CA ALA A 194 -14.96 -5.73 9.64
C ALA A 194 -15.72 -4.55 9.00
N ARG A 195 -15.63 -3.35 9.59
CA ARG A 195 -16.24 -2.10 9.05
C ARG A 195 -15.33 -1.37 8.07
N LEU A 196 -14.06 -1.75 7.94
CA LEU A 196 -13.16 -1.11 6.98
C LEU A 196 -13.72 -1.28 5.56
N ARG A 197 -13.73 -0.18 4.83
CA ARG A 197 -14.15 -0.15 3.43
C ARG A 197 -12.98 0.30 2.58
N VAL A 198 -12.71 -0.45 1.55
CA VAL A 198 -11.64 -0.17 0.59
C VAL A 198 -12.29 0.29 -0.71
N VAL A 199 -11.97 1.49 -1.14
CA VAL A 199 -12.47 2.08 -2.39
C VAL A 199 -11.31 2.20 -3.37
N PRO A 200 -11.37 1.55 -4.54
CA PRO A 200 -10.33 1.68 -5.55
C PRO A 200 -10.27 3.12 -6.11
N GLU A 201 -9.11 3.76 -6.05
CA GLU A 201 -8.86 5.05 -6.69
C GLU A 201 -8.10 4.91 -8.00
N ARG A 202 -7.27 3.86 -8.10
CA ARG A 202 -6.43 3.62 -9.27
C ARG A 202 -6.12 2.13 -9.38
N MET A 203 -6.32 1.58 -10.57
CA MET A 203 -5.87 0.24 -10.92
C MET A 203 -5.11 0.30 -12.25
N LYS A 204 -3.88 -0.19 -12.28
CA LYS A 204 -3.10 -0.39 -13.50
C LYS A 204 -2.92 -1.89 -13.71
N ARG A 205 -3.09 -2.36 -14.93
CA ARG A 205 -2.72 -3.74 -15.26
C ARG A 205 -1.21 -3.90 -15.02
N VAL A 206 -0.86 -4.90 -14.23
CA VAL A 206 0.52 -5.39 -14.11
C VAL A 206 0.66 -6.41 -15.25
N ASN A 207 1.49 -6.06 -16.25
CA ASN A 207 1.84 -6.98 -17.34
C ASN A 207 3.04 -7.81 -16.91
#